data_453cdf983e07ea24a5d8f148d324784d
#
_entry.id   453cdf983e07ea24a5d8f148d324784d
#
_cell.length_a   1.000
_cell.length_b   1.000
_cell.length_c   1.000
_cell.angle_alpha   90.00
_cell.angle_beta   90.00
_cell.angle_gamma   90.00
#
_symmetry.space_group_name_H-M   'P 1'
#
loop_
_entity.id
_entity.type
_entity.pdbx_description
1 polymer ?
#
loop_
_entity_poly.entity_id
_entity_poly.type
_entity_poly.pdbx_seq_one_letter_code
_entity_poly.pdbx_strand_id
1 'polypeptide(L)'
;IITEVKKMSALVDKIDDKVNDLTEPEESNKMNVEDDGEDEEDENEDATPSTQGKKKKKKKKSKKKKSNGPQPTKPQEMRLLTGFTDYYVKYGQTDPPSIPVADLFPNGGFPLGEILPHGKTKYPDPHSSYFRQSEEEKKEKERILNADLYDKVRHACEVHRQVRHHVQSFVRPGIKLTDMCEQLEECNRRLVKENGLQAGIGFPTGCSLNHVAAHYTPNSGDETVLQYSDVMKIDFGTQIDGRIIDSAFTVCFDPTFDPLLEAVKEATETGLKAAGIDVQLCEVGEAIQEVMESHELTLNGKTYPIKCCRNLNGHTIGPYQIHAGKSVPIVKGGETTRMEENEFYAIETFGTTGRGWVVEDLECSHYMKNFHAPHVPLRLPSAKKLLTHINKTFGTLAFCRRWLERDDGGSKTVNGISGKQQNYMTALKNLCDVGLVQTYPPLVDVPGSYVAQYEHTLVLRPTCKEIL
;
A
#
# COMPACT_ATOMS: atom_id res chain seq x y z
N ILE A 1 -12.95 -7.35 23.42
CA ILE A 1 -12.64 -6.36 22.40
C ILE A 1 -13.77 -6.32 21.37
N ILE A 2 -14.18 -7.44 20.74
CA ILE A 2 -15.30 -7.47 19.77
C ILE A 2 -16.64 -7.01 20.41
N THR A 3 -16.84 -7.30 21.68
CA THR A 3 -18.04 -6.88 22.44
C THR A 3 -18.01 -5.39 22.80
N GLU A 4 -16.84 -4.81 22.96
CA GLU A 4 -16.68 -3.38 23.21
C GLU A 4 -16.74 -2.55 21.93
N VAL A 5 -16.20 -3.04 20.83
CA VAL A 5 -16.33 -2.41 19.50
C VAL A 5 -17.80 -2.37 19.06
N LYS A 6 -18.56 -3.44 19.28
CA LYS A 6 -20.01 -3.44 19.01
C LYS A 6 -20.79 -2.51 19.95
N LYS A 7 -20.32 -2.27 21.17
CA LYS A 7 -20.93 -1.28 22.07
C LYS A 7 -20.59 0.16 21.66
N MET A 8 -19.41 0.40 21.11
CA MET A 8 -19.05 1.72 20.58
C MET A 8 -19.77 2.03 19.28
N SER A 9 -19.93 1.06 18.37
CA SER A 9 -20.75 1.22 17.16
C SER A 9 -22.20 1.59 17.50
N ALA A 10 -22.81 0.88 18.47
CA ALA A 10 -24.19 1.18 18.92
C ALA A 10 -24.33 2.51 19.71
N LEU A 11 -23.21 3.10 20.13
CA LEU A 11 -23.20 4.43 20.77
C LEU A 11 -23.07 5.54 19.72
N VAL A 12 -22.35 5.30 18.64
CA VAL A 12 -22.22 6.22 17.49
C VAL A 12 -23.55 6.33 16.75
N ASP A 13 -24.22 5.20 16.49
CA ASP A 13 -25.55 5.19 15.86
C ASP A 13 -26.61 5.97 16.67
N LYS A 14 -26.48 6.03 18.00
CA LYS A 14 -27.37 6.82 18.88
C LYS A 14 -27.03 8.31 18.96
N ILE A 15 -25.83 8.69 18.55
CA ILE A 15 -25.43 10.09 18.48
C ILE A 15 -25.88 10.70 17.16
N ASP A 16 -25.81 9.93 16.06
CA ASP A 16 -26.28 10.37 14.74
C ASP A 16 -27.81 10.56 14.70
N ASP A 17 -28.58 9.72 15.39
CA ASP A 17 -30.04 9.88 15.52
C ASP A 17 -30.44 11.13 16.33
N LYS A 18 -29.59 11.62 17.22
CA LYS A 18 -29.85 12.85 17.99
C LYS A 18 -29.46 14.15 17.29
N VAL A 19 -28.56 14.07 16.29
CA VAL A 19 -28.11 15.25 15.52
C VAL A 19 -29.10 15.58 14.42
N ASN A 20 -29.81 14.56 13.87
CA ASN A 20 -30.82 14.75 12.82
C ASN A 20 -32.16 15.31 13.32
N ASP A 21 -32.38 15.40 14.63
CA ASP A 21 -33.64 15.89 15.21
C ASP A 21 -33.60 17.40 15.57
N LEU A 22 -32.55 18.12 15.17
CA LEU A 22 -32.34 19.52 15.52
C LEU A 22 -32.24 20.51 14.33
N THR A 23 -32.60 20.10 13.12
CA THR A 23 -32.58 21.03 11.96
C THR A 23 -33.76 20.84 11.04
N GLU A 24 -34.91 21.41 11.40
CA GLU A 24 -35.90 21.90 10.44
C GLU A 24 -35.98 23.42 10.55
N PRO A 25 -35.87 24.20 9.45
CA PRO A 25 -36.17 25.62 9.46
C PRO A 25 -37.59 25.88 8.95
N GLU A 26 -38.24 26.78 9.67
CA GLU A 26 -39.56 27.37 9.38
C GLU A 26 -39.63 28.05 8.02
N GLU A 27 -40.79 27.86 7.39
CA GLU A 27 -41.24 28.59 6.21
C GLU A 27 -41.55 30.06 6.54
N SER A 28 -41.21 30.96 5.62
CA SER A 28 -42.17 31.94 5.07
C SER A 28 -41.47 32.98 4.13
N ASN A 29 -41.88 33.14 2.97
CA ASN A 29 -42.74 34.13 2.36
C ASN A 29 -42.45 34.36 0.85
N LYS A 30 -43.50 34.24 0.09
CA LYS A 30 -43.59 34.60 -1.31
C LYS A 30 -43.46 36.10 -1.52
N MET A 31 -42.79 36.50 -2.61
CA MET A 31 -43.21 37.66 -3.39
C MET A 31 -42.92 37.43 -4.87
N ASN A 32 -43.98 37.49 -5.66
CA ASN A 32 -44.02 37.57 -7.11
C ASN A 32 -43.52 38.93 -7.57
N VAL A 33 -42.84 38.99 -8.69
CA VAL A 33 -43.00 40.05 -9.71
C VAL A 33 -42.72 39.44 -11.09
N GLU A 34 -43.65 39.68 -11.98
CA GLU A 34 -43.84 39.46 -13.39
C GLU A 34 -42.62 39.92 -14.25
N ASP A 35 -42.28 39.15 -15.30
CA ASP A 35 -42.76 39.20 -16.68
C ASP A 35 -42.37 40.47 -17.44
N ASP A 36 -41.66 40.24 -18.51
CA ASP A 36 -41.76 40.87 -19.82
C ASP A 36 -40.63 40.34 -20.72
N GLY A 37 -40.85 39.83 -21.73
CA GLY A 37 -40.97 39.36 -23.02
C GLY A 37 -40.39 40.29 -24.09
N GLU A 38 -40.08 39.70 -25.21
CA GLU A 38 -40.02 40.06 -26.64
C GLU A 38 -38.70 39.56 -27.26
N ASP A 39 -38.74 38.56 -28.07
CA ASP A 39 -39.01 38.32 -29.50
C ASP A 39 -38.19 39.19 -30.50
N GLU A 40 -37.69 38.49 -31.48
CA GLU A 40 -37.63 38.63 -32.95
C GLU A 40 -36.26 38.13 -33.48
N GLU A 41 -36.23 37.04 -34.26
CA GLU A 41 -36.47 36.88 -35.70
C GLU A 41 -35.62 37.87 -36.55
N ASP A 42 -35.00 37.56 -37.62
CA ASP A 42 -35.14 36.63 -38.73
C ASP A 42 -34.00 36.75 -39.74
N GLU A 43 -33.90 35.74 -40.58
CA GLU A 43 -33.67 35.70 -42.05
C GLU A 43 -32.28 35.98 -42.64
N ASN A 44 -31.73 34.99 -43.28
CA ASN A 44 -31.87 34.46 -44.65
C ASN A 44 -30.92 35.04 -45.73
N GLU A 45 -30.57 34.11 -46.60
CA GLU A 45 -30.29 34.12 -48.04
C GLU A 45 -28.84 34.42 -48.50
N ASP A 46 -28.26 33.53 -49.10
CA ASP A 46 -28.34 32.83 -50.41
C ASP A 46 -27.35 33.41 -51.44
N ALA A 47 -26.65 32.55 -52.13
CA ALA A 47 -26.36 32.54 -53.54
C ALA A 47 -25.03 31.89 -53.93
N THR A 48 -25.13 30.78 -54.57
CA THR A 48 -24.21 30.26 -55.59
C THR A 48 -24.37 31.02 -56.94
N PRO A 49 -23.59 30.84 -58.03
CA PRO A 49 -22.86 29.66 -58.47
C PRO A 49 -21.58 29.84 -59.30
N SER A 50 -20.95 28.68 -59.58
CA SER A 50 -20.26 28.26 -60.82
C SER A 50 -18.92 28.85 -61.26
N THR A 51 -17.92 28.08 -61.53
CA THR A 51 -17.59 27.58 -62.89
C THR A 51 -16.45 26.55 -62.90
N GLN A 52 -16.53 25.68 -63.87
CA GLN A 52 -15.75 24.51 -64.23
C GLN A 52 -14.25 24.69 -64.39
N GLY A 53 -13.47 23.68 -64.01
CA GLY A 53 -12.10 23.49 -64.44
C GLY A 53 -11.64 22.05 -64.28
N LYS A 54 -11.76 21.24 -65.37
CA LYS A 54 -11.19 19.88 -65.47
C LYS A 54 -9.67 19.90 -65.39
N LYS A 55 -9.05 19.15 -64.44
CA LYS A 55 -7.68 18.63 -64.67
C LYS A 55 -7.43 17.30 -63.92
N LYS A 56 -7.15 16.32 -64.75
CA LYS A 56 -6.43 15.02 -64.66
C LYS A 56 -6.10 14.46 -63.27
N LYS A 57 -6.66 13.27 -63.00
CA LYS A 57 -6.25 12.30 -61.99
C LYS A 57 -4.80 11.86 -62.15
N LYS A 58 -3.95 12.16 -61.17
CA LYS A 58 -2.74 11.38 -60.86
C LYS A 58 -3.04 10.50 -59.67
N LYS A 59 -3.04 9.16 -59.84
CA LYS A 59 -3.09 8.18 -58.76
C LYS A 59 -1.82 8.31 -57.92
N LYS A 60 -1.94 8.90 -56.72
CA LYS A 60 -0.96 8.75 -55.64
C LYS A 60 -1.26 7.46 -54.92
N LYS A 61 -0.34 6.49 -54.96
CA LYS A 61 -0.33 5.33 -54.05
C LYS A 61 -0.30 5.85 -52.62
N SER A 62 -1.36 5.59 -51.85
CA SER A 62 -1.36 5.81 -50.42
C SER A 62 -0.40 4.79 -49.79
N LYS A 63 0.73 5.25 -49.28
CA LYS A 63 1.49 4.50 -48.31
C LYS A 63 0.60 4.36 -47.05
N LYS A 64 0.17 3.12 -46.79
CA LYS A 64 -0.39 2.78 -45.46
C LYS A 64 0.65 3.20 -44.43
N LYS A 65 0.39 4.30 -43.69
CA LYS A 65 1.04 4.54 -42.39
C LYS A 65 0.68 3.35 -41.52
N LYS A 66 1.66 2.53 -41.17
CA LYS A 66 1.53 1.64 -40.03
C LYS A 66 1.21 2.56 -38.84
N SER A 67 0.04 2.42 -38.25
CA SER A 67 -0.24 2.98 -36.94
C SER A 67 0.71 2.26 -35.99
N ASN A 68 1.78 2.94 -35.58
CA ASN A 68 2.47 2.52 -34.37
C ASN A 68 1.44 2.66 -33.27
N GLY A 69 0.99 1.54 -32.73
CA GLY A 69 0.28 1.54 -31.46
C GLY A 69 1.13 2.27 -30.40
N PRO A 70 0.52 2.77 -29.33
CA PRO A 70 1.25 3.47 -28.31
C PRO A 70 2.41 2.59 -27.83
N GLN A 71 3.62 3.12 -27.88
CA GLN A 71 4.80 2.45 -27.32
C GLN A 71 4.55 2.28 -25.84
N PRO A 72 4.87 1.12 -25.22
CA PRO A 72 4.73 0.94 -23.79
C PRO A 72 5.56 2.02 -23.08
N THR A 73 4.87 2.92 -22.40
CA THR A 73 5.50 3.95 -21.58
C THR A 73 6.02 3.34 -20.28
N LYS A 74 7.04 3.96 -19.68
CA LYS A 74 7.50 3.56 -18.33
C LYS A 74 6.39 3.85 -17.32
N PRO A 75 6.28 3.07 -16.22
CA PRO A 75 5.38 3.39 -15.12
C PRO A 75 5.57 4.83 -14.61
N GLN A 76 4.50 5.49 -14.24
CA GLN A 76 4.55 6.86 -13.71
C GLN A 76 5.33 6.93 -12.42
N GLU A 77 5.23 5.92 -11.58
CA GLU A 77 6.00 5.81 -10.36
C GLU A 77 7.50 6.03 -10.59
N MET A 78 8.07 5.46 -11.66
CA MET A 78 9.49 5.70 -12.04
C MET A 78 9.78 7.14 -12.46
N ARG A 79 8.78 7.92 -12.88
CA ARG A 79 8.93 9.35 -13.20
C ARG A 79 8.87 10.22 -11.96
N LEU A 80 8.20 9.74 -10.90
CA LEU A 80 8.03 10.42 -9.62
C LEU A 80 9.08 10.02 -8.58
N LEU A 81 10.02 9.14 -8.94
CA LEU A 81 11.13 8.74 -8.06
C LEU A 81 12.05 9.94 -7.78
N THR A 82 11.81 10.60 -6.68
CA THR A 82 12.60 11.75 -6.21
C THR A 82 12.66 11.75 -4.69
N GLY A 83 13.77 11.35 -4.12
CA GLY A 83 13.97 11.40 -2.68
C GLY A 83 13.73 10.07 -1.95
N PHE A 84 13.89 10.09 -0.66
CA PHE A 84 13.84 8.97 0.25
C PHE A 84 14.55 7.70 -0.29
N THR A 85 13.97 6.53 -0.03
CA THR A 85 14.55 5.25 -0.42
C THR A 85 14.38 4.88 -1.90
N ASP A 86 13.86 5.78 -2.72
CA ASP A 86 13.64 5.53 -4.16
C ASP A 86 14.93 5.49 -4.98
N TYR A 87 16.04 5.93 -4.41
CA TYR A 87 17.32 5.91 -5.09
C TYR A 87 17.92 4.49 -5.09
N TYR A 88 18.56 4.10 -6.19
CA TYR A 88 19.13 2.77 -6.39
C TYR A 88 20.60 2.82 -6.78
N VAL A 89 21.42 2.03 -6.07
CA VAL A 89 22.83 1.76 -6.41
C VAL A 89 23.00 0.26 -6.61
N LYS A 90 23.67 -0.11 -7.69
CA LYS A 90 23.78 -1.52 -8.10
C LYS A 90 24.67 -2.39 -7.19
N TYR A 91 25.66 -1.81 -6.52
CA TYR A 91 26.61 -2.51 -5.62
C TYR A 91 27.23 -3.79 -6.20
N GLY A 92 27.38 -3.88 -7.52
CA GLY A 92 27.88 -5.07 -8.20
C GLY A 92 26.82 -6.15 -8.49
N GLN A 93 25.57 -5.88 -8.22
CA GLN A 93 24.45 -6.79 -8.54
C GLN A 93 24.33 -7.06 -10.04
N THR A 94 23.87 -8.24 -10.41
CA THR A 94 23.56 -8.65 -11.79
C THR A 94 22.27 -7.98 -12.31
N ASP A 95 22.02 -8.13 -13.61
CA ASP A 95 20.78 -7.69 -14.24
C ASP A 95 20.23 -8.83 -15.14
N PRO A 96 19.13 -9.48 -14.79
CA PRO A 96 18.34 -9.32 -13.56
C PRO A 96 19.11 -9.68 -12.27
N PRO A 97 18.69 -9.17 -11.10
CA PRO A 97 19.39 -9.38 -9.85
C PRO A 97 19.35 -10.85 -9.42
N SER A 98 20.52 -11.40 -9.06
CA SER A 98 20.64 -12.81 -8.70
C SER A 98 21.60 -13.10 -7.53
N ILE A 99 22.44 -12.16 -7.15
CA ILE A 99 23.39 -12.32 -6.05
C ILE A 99 22.68 -11.97 -4.74
N PRO A 100 22.66 -12.84 -3.73
CA PRO A 100 22.13 -12.51 -2.41
C PRO A 100 22.80 -11.24 -1.85
N VAL A 101 22.00 -10.35 -1.25
CA VAL A 101 22.49 -9.07 -0.76
C VAL A 101 23.60 -9.25 0.30
N ALA A 102 23.48 -10.26 1.17
CA ALA A 102 24.54 -10.60 2.12
C ALA A 102 25.91 -10.92 1.46
N ASP A 103 25.88 -11.46 0.24
CA ASP A 103 27.11 -11.81 -0.49
C ASP A 103 27.74 -10.57 -1.16
N LEU A 104 26.97 -9.49 -1.35
CA LEU A 104 27.47 -8.17 -1.78
C LEU A 104 28.12 -7.40 -0.62
N PHE A 105 27.70 -7.68 0.63
CA PHE A 105 28.17 -7.03 1.84
C PHE A 105 28.69 -8.06 2.87
N PRO A 106 29.77 -8.81 2.57
CA PRO A 106 30.21 -9.96 3.37
C PRO A 106 30.68 -9.59 4.79
N ASN A 107 30.95 -8.32 5.04
CA ASN A 107 31.36 -7.81 6.36
C ASN A 107 30.23 -7.06 7.09
N GLY A 108 28.98 -7.14 6.62
CA GLY A 108 27.91 -6.26 7.07
C GLY A 108 28.09 -4.84 6.56
N GLY A 109 27.48 -3.88 7.25
CA GLY A 109 27.58 -2.48 6.85
C GLY A 109 26.71 -2.17 5.63
N PHE A 110 25.49 -2.66 5.67
CA PHE A 110 24.50 -2.42 4.61
C PHE A 110 24.21 -0.93 4.43
N PRO A 111 23.78 -0.50 3.23
CA PRO A 111 23.53 0.91 2.94
C PRO A 111 22.53 1.53 3.92
N LEU A 112 22.83 2.75 4.33
CA LEU A 112 21.92 3.55 5.15
C LEU A 112 20.67 3.91 4.36
N GLY A 113 19.53 3.99 5.05
CA GLY A 113 18.37 4.69 4.56
C GLY A 113 18.58 6.20 4.53
N GLU A 114 17.54 6.94 4.19
CA GLU A 114 17.62 8.41 4.24
C GLU A 114 17.52 8.90 5.68
N ILE A 115 18.51 9.71 6.09
CA ILE A 115 18.62 10.24 7.45
C ILE A 115 17.98 11.61 7.52
N LEU A 116 16.98 11.76 8.37
CA LEU A 116 16.30 13.03 8.63
C LEU A 116 16.29 13.36 10.13
N PRO A 117 16.22 14.64 10.51
CA PRO A 117 15.96 15.03 11.89
C PRO A 117 14.55 14.58 12.28
N HIS A 118 14.33 14.31 13.58
CA HIS A 118 12.99 14.06 14.11
C HIS A 118 12.03 15.22 13.83
N GLY A 119 10.79 14.90 13.52
CA GLY A 119 9.68 15.86 13.53
C GLY A 119 9.52 16.49 14.92
N LYS A 120 8.91 17.65 14.96
CA LYS A 120 8.69 18.37 16.21
C LYS A 120 7.22 18.36 16.55
N THR A 121 6.90 17.89 17.76
CA THR A 121 5.54 17.95 18.28
C THR A 121 5.13 19.38 18.63
N LYS A 122 3.85 19.70 18.40
CA LYS A 122 3.19 20.93 18.89
C LYS A 122 2.96 20.89 20.41
N TYR A 123 2.98 19.68 21.00
CA TYR A 123 2.62 19.42 22.40
C TYR A 123 3.71 18.59 23.12
N PRO A 124 4.93 19.15 23.35
CA PRO A 124 6.03 18.41 23.96
C PRO A 124 5.66 17.93 25.37
N ASP A 125 6.05 16.68 25.70
CA ASP A 125 5.93 16.16 27.05
C ASP A 125 7.12 16.60 27.91
N PRO A 126 6.92 17.46 28.92
CA PRO A 126 8.00 17.91 29.80
C PRO A 126 8.62 16.79 30.64
N HIS A 127 7.93 15.63 30.73
CA HIS A 127 8.37 14.45 31.45
C HIS A 127 9.04 13.39 30.59
N SER A 128 9.09 13.60 29.27
CA SER A 128 9.73 12.66 28.35
C SER A 128 11.17 12.37 28.75
N SER A 129 11.50 11.10 28.90
CA SER A 129 12.86 10.65 29.22
C SER A 129 13.83 10.95 28.09
N TYR A 130 13.38 11.02 26.86
CA TYR A 130 14.19 11.31 25.69
C TYR A 130 14.87 12.69 25.77
N PHE A 131 14.14 13.73 26.21
CA PHE A 131 14.69 15.09 26.32
C PHE A 131 15.60 15.30 27.52
N ARG A 132 15.68 14.32 28.43
CA ARG A 132 16.60 14.34 29.59
C ARG A 132 17.94 13.69 29.30
N GLN A 133 18.06 12.95 28.18
CA GLN A 133 19.30 12.30 27.78
C GLN A 133 20.28 13.32 27.20
N SER A 134 21.57 13.17 27.53
CA SER A 134 22.63 13.91 26.86
C SER A 134 22.84 13.40 25.44
N GLU A 135 23.45 14.22 24.61
CA GLU A 135 23.79 13.82 23.23
C GLU A 135 24.81 12.66 23.18
N GLU A 136 25.68 12.57 24.20
CA GLU A 136 26.63 11.46 24.35
C GLU A 136 25.92 10.15 24.67
N GLU A 137 24.90 10.17 25.57
CA GLU A 137 24.08 9.00 25.88
C GLU A 137 23.30 8.52 24.65
N LYS A 138 22.70 9.43 23.88
CA LYS A 138 21.99 9.09 22.64
C LYS A 138 22.92 8.45 21.62
N LYS A 139 24.12 9.01 21.41
CA LYS A 139 25.12 8.48 20.49
C LYS A 139 25.62 7.11 20.91
N GLU A 140 25.84 6.87 22.20
CA GLU A 140 26.26 5.55 22.70
C GLU A 140 25.16 4.50 22.52
N LYS A 141 23.91 4.82 22.84
CA LYS A 141 22.77 3.94 22.54
C LYS A 141 22.71 3.58 21.05
N GLU A 142 22.84 4.58 20.20
CA GLU A 142 22.79 4.39 18.76
C GLU A 142 23.96 3.51 18.28
N ARG A 143 25.17 3.69 18.81
CA ARG A 143 26.32 2.86 18.49
C ARG A 143 26.08 1.38 18.83
N ILE A 144 25.47 1.10 19.98
CA ILE A 144 25.13 -0.27 20.43
C ILE A 144 24.09 -0.88 19.49
N LEU A 145 23.00 -0.16 19.20
CA LEU A 145 21.91 -0.62 18.37
C LEU A 145 22.31 -0.79 16.89
N ASN A 146 23.23 0.05 16.42
CA ASN A 146 23.69 0.00 15.03
C ASN A 146 24.41 -1.32 14.70
N ALA A 147 25.16 -1.88 15.65
CA ALA A 147 25.95 -3.09 15.42
C ALA A 147 25.10 -4.37 15.29
N ASP A 148 23.90 -4.40 15.83
CA ASP A 148 23.03 -5.59 15.83
C ASP A 148 21.71 -5.33 15.13
N LEU A 149 20.90 -4.40 15.67
CA LEU A 149 19.52 -4.19 15.23
C LEU A 149 19.43 -3.50 13.87
N TYR A 150 20.09 -2.35 13.73
CA TYR A 150 19.92 -1.51 12.53
C TYR A 150 20.58 -2.11 11.30
N ASP A 151 21.69 -2.83 11.45
CA ASP A 151 22.37 -3.49 10.33
C ASP A 151 21.49 -4.60 9.74
N LYS A 152 20.80 -5.40 10.58
CA LYS A 152 19.82 -6.41 10.12
C LYS A 152 18.66 -5.79 9.37
N VAL A 153 18.12 -4.68 9.89
CA VAL A 153 17.01 -3.97 9.24
C VAL A 153 17.44 -3.39 7.89
N ARG A 154 18.65 -2.82 7.82
CA ARG A 154 19.24 -2.32 6.57
C ARG A 154 19.51 -3.43 5.56
N HIS A 155 19.87 -4.63 6.02
CA HIS A 155 19.96 -5.79 5.14
C HIS A 155 18.60 -6.08 4.48
N ALA A 156 17.53 -6.19 5.26
CA ALA A 156 16.19 -6.39 4.73
C ALA A 156 15.75 -5.24 3.79
N CYS A 157 16.10 -4.00 4.15
CA CYS A 157 15.82 -2.81 3.36
C CYS A 157 16.54 -2.83 2.00
N GLU A 158 17.83 -3.18 1.96
CA GLU A 158 18.57 -3.25 0.71
C GLU A 158 18.04 -4.37 -0.21
N VAL A 159 17.64 -5.52 0.36
CA VAL A 159 16.93 -6.56 -0.42
C VAL A 159 15.65 -5.99 -1.01
N HIS A 160 14.81 -5.35 -0.20
CA HIS A 160 13.56 -4.76 -0.65
C HIS A 160 13.77 -3.73 -1.76
N ARG A 161 14.76 -2.83 -1.61
CA ARG A 161 15.11 -1.82 -2.59
C ARG A 161 15.53 -2.42 -3.94
N GLN A 162 16.35 -3.48 -3.93
CA GLN A 162 16.78 -4.15 -5.15
C GLN A 162 15.62 -4.90 -5.83
N VAL A 163 14.74 -5.55 -5.06
CA VAL A 163 13.52 -6.18 -5.58
C VAL A 163 12.60 -5.13 -6.18
N ARG A 164 12.34 -4.01 -5.49
CA ARG A 164 11.52 -2.90 -5.97
C ARG A 164 12.03 -2.37 -7.32
N HIS A 165 13.33 -2.11 -7.42
CA HIS A 165 13.96 -1.67 -8.67
C HIS A 165 13.79 -2.69 -9.79
N HIS A 166 13.96 -3.98 -9.49
CA HIS A 166 13.77 -5.05 -10.46
C HIS A 166 12.32 -5.10 -10.96
N VAL A 167 11.33 -5.04 -10.05
CA VAL A 167 9.90 -5.04 -10.41
C VAL A 167 9.56 -3.88 -11.34
N GLN A 168 10.03 -2.68 -11.03
CA GLN A 168 9.85 -1.49 -11.88
C GLN A 168 10.43 -1.67 -13.28
N SER A 169 11.45 -2.53 -13.46
CA SER A 169 12.07 -2.78 -14.75
C SER A 169 11.25 -3.68 -15.68
N PHE A 170 10.41 -4.57 -15.15
CA PHE A 170 9.68 -5.55 -15.94
C PHE A 170 8.16 -5.40 -15.96
N VAL A 171 7.58 -4.73 -14.97
CA VAL A 171 6.12 -4.48 -14.91
C VAL A 171 5.68 -3.63 -16.10
N ARG A 172 4.66 -4.11 -16.83
CA ARG A 172 4.09 -3.43 -18.01
C ARG A 172 2.66 -3.92 -18.27
N PRO A 173 1.83 -3.16 -18.99
CA PRO A 173 0.52 -3.62 -19.42
C PRO A 173 0.62 -4.94 -20.19
N GLY A 174 -0.31 -5.85 -19.95
CA GLY A 174 -0.33 -7.20 -20.51
C GLY A 174 0.34 -8.26 -19.64
N ILE A 175 0.99 -7.90 -18.52
CA ILE A 175 1.50 -8.90 -17.58
C ILE A 175 0.33 -9.47 -16.76
N LYS A 176 0.33 -10.79 -16.56
CA LYS A 176 -0.59 -11.45 -15.64
C LYS A 176 -0.16 -11.17 -14.19
N LEU A 177 -1.08 -10.78 -13.32
CA LEU A 177 -0.74 -10.41 -11.95
C LEU A 177 -0.10 -11.55 -11.16
N THR A 178 -0.52 -12.80 -11.40
CA THR A 178 0.10 -13.99 -10.81
C THR A 178 1.59 -14.08 -11.18
N ASP A 179 1.91 -13.94 -12.48
CA ASP A 179 3.29 -14.03 -12.98
C ASP A 179 4.16 -12.89 -12.42
N MET A 180 3.58 -11.70 -12.28
CA MET A 180 4.26 -10.54 -11.66
C MET A 180 4.59 -10.81 -10.19
N CYS A 181 3.60 -11.28 -9.40
CA CYS A 181 3.81 -11.61 -8.00
C CYS A 181 4.85 -12.72 -7.82
N GLU A 182 4.81 -13.78 -8.63
CA GLU A 182 5.75 -14.89 -8.52
C GLU A 182 7.18 -14.47 -8.88
N GLN A 183 7.37 -13.64 -9.90
CA GLN A 183 8.69 -13.10 -10.26
C GLN A 183 9.25 -12.21 -9.16
N LEU A 184 8.43 -11.32 -8.57
CA LEU A 184 8.80 -10.47 -7.44
C LEU A 184 9.22 -11.33 -6.23
N GLU A 185 8.35 -12.26 -5.84
CA GLU A 185 8.55 -13.12 -4.67
C GLU A 185 9.80 -14.02 -4.82
N GLU A 186 10.03 -14.58 -6.01
CA GLU A 186 11.22 -15.38 -6.29
C GLU A 186 12.50 -14.54 -6.23
N CYS A 187 12.45 -13.31 -6.75
CA CYS A 187 13.55 -12.38 -6.62
C CYS A 187 13.84 -12.07 -5.14
N ASN A 188 12.80 -11.77 -4.36
CA ASN A 188 12.92 -11.49 -2.92
C ASN A 188 13.55 -12.67 -2.18
N ARG A 189 13.03 -13.89 -2.35
CA ARG A 189 13.58 -15.11 -1.74
C ARG A 189 15.05 -15.33 -2.06
N ARG A 190 15.43 -15.12 -3.31
CA ARG A 190 16.81 -15.25 -3.77
C ARG A 190 17.72 -14.20 -3.14
N LEU A 191 17.32 -12.92 -3.20
CA LEU A 191 18.17 -11.83 -2.72
C LEU A 191 18.31 -11.80 -1.20
N VAL A 192 17.28 -12.20 -0.46
CA VAL A 192 17.33 -12.33 1.00
C VAL A 192 18.07 -13.59 1.45
N LYS A 193 18.34 -14.53 0.52
CA LYS A 193 18.89 -15.86 0.79
C LYS A 193 17.98 -16.63 1.76
N GLU A 194 16.72 -16.83 1.32
CA GLU A 194 15.66 -17.39 2.15
C GLU A 194 16.11 -18.55 3.04
N ASN A 195 15.80 -18.44 4.32
CA ASN A 195 16.15 -19.43 5.34
C ASN A 195 15.02 -19.53 6.41
N GLY A 196 13.88 -20.05 6.01
CA GLY A 196 12.72 -20.24 6.88
C GLY A 196 12.32 -18.94 7.58
N LEU A 197 12.16 -18.98 8.91
CA LEU A 197 11.77 -17.80 9.69
C LEU A 197 12.92 -16.81 9.94
N GLN A 198 14.18 -17.19 9.67
CA GLN A 198 15.32 -16.28 9.90
C GLN A 198 15.45 -15.22 8.81
N ALA A 199 15.12 -15.56 7.57
CA ALA A 199 15.20 -14.64 6.44
C ALA A 199 14.19 -15.05 5.36
N GLY A 200 13.44 -14.11 4.82
CA GLY A 200 12.44 -14.40 3.79
C GLY A 200 11.50 -13.24 3.49
N ILE A 201 10.38 -13.59 2.90
CA ILE A 201 9.28 -12.64 2.62
C ILE A 201 8.57 -12.31 3.94
N GLY A 202 8.23 -11.04 4.14
CA GLY A 202 7.54 -10.57 5.35
C GLY A 202 6.03 -10.83 5.32
N PHE A 203 5.41 -10.65 4.13
CA PHE A 203 3.98 -10.85 3.88
C PHE A 203 3.71 -11.01 2.38
N PRO A 204 2.51 -11.48 1.95
CA PRO A 204 2.20 -11.69 0.54
C PRO A 204 2.26 -10.42 -0.28
N THR A 205 2.73 -10.53 -1.53
CA THR A 205 2.76 -9.39 -2.46
C THR A 205 1.36 -8.92 -2.82
N GLY A 206 0.98 -7.72 -2.36
CA GLY A 206 -0.20 -7.01 -2.79
C GLY A 206 -0.04 -6.47 -4.21
N CYS A 207 -1.07 -6.60 -5.04
CA CYS A 207 -1.14 -5.98 -6.37
C CYS A 207 -2.56 -5.44 -6.65
N SER A 208 -3.06 -4.67 -5.70
CA SER A 208 -4.42 -4.14 -5.68
C SER A 208 -4.68 -3.15 -6.81
N LEU A 209 -5.75 -3.37 -7.61
CA LEU A 209 -6.08 -2.55 -8.78
C LEU A 209 -7.17 -1.53 -8.48
N ASN A 210 -7.03 -0.33 -9.04
CA ASN A 210 -8.06 0.70 -9.13
C ASN A 210 -8.73 1.00 -7.77
N HIS A 211 -10.01 0.68 -7.60
CA HIS A 211 -10.76 0.93 -6.36
C HIS A 211 -10.42 -0.03 -5.21
N VAL A 212 -9.67 -1.11 -5.48
CA VAL A 212 -9.13 -1.98 -4.43
C VAL A 212 -7.93 -1.29 -3.82
N ALA A 213 -8.01 -0.93 -2.55
CA ALA A 213 -6.96 -0.18 -1.86
C ALA A 213 -5.80 -1.09 -1.45
N ALA A 214 -6.09 -2.22 -0.80
CA ALA A 214 -5.09 -3.11 -0.21
C ALA A 214 -5.57 -4.57 -0.13
N HIS A 215 -4.68 -5.46 0.28
CA HIS A 215 -4.91 -6.87 0.62
C HIS A 215 -5.38 -7.76 -0.55
N TYR A 216 -5.15 -7.35 -1.80
CA TYR A 216 -5.39 -8.23 -2.93
C TYR A 216 -4.07 -8.80 -3.45
N THR A 217 -4.00 -10.13 -3.52
CA THR A 217 -3.02 -10.92 -4.30
C THR A 217 -3.78 -12.02 -5.05
N PRO A 218 -3.36 -12.41 -6.27
CA PRO A 218 -4.07 -13.43 -7.02
C PRO A 218 -4.14 -14.76 -6.27
N ASN A 219 -5.31 -15.37 -6.20
CA ASN A 219 -5.45 -16.77 -5.83
C ASN A 219 -5.14 -17.66 -7.03
N SER A 220 -4.92 -18.96 -6.80
CA SER A 220 -4.70 -19.93 -7.89
C SER A 220 -5.87 -19.93 -8.87
N GLY A 221 -5.55 -19.77 -10.15
CA GLY A 221 -6.56 -19.70 -11.23
C GLY A 221 -7.03 -18.27 -11.54
N ASP A 222 -6.51 -17.27 -10.88
CA ASP A 222 -6.75 -15.87 -11.22
C ASP A 222 -6.05 -15.51 -12.54
N GLU A 223 -6.81 -15.01 -13.50
CA GLU A 223 -6.35 -14.65 -14.85
C GLU A 223 -6.24 -13.13 -15.07
N THR A 224 -6.30 -12.35 -14.00
CA THR A 224 -6.25 -10.88 -14.07
C THR A 224 -4.95 -10.40 -14.72
N VAL A 225 -5.08 -9.51 -15.69
CA VAL A 225 -3.98 -8.95 -16.47
C VAL A 225 -3.97 -7.43 -16.31
N LEU A 226 -2.81 -6.87 -16.00
CA LEU A 226 -2.61 -5.44 -15.86
C LEU A 226 -2.92 -4.70 -17.16
N GLN A 227 -3.78 -3.68 -17.09
CA GLN A 227 -4.14 -2.83 -18.22
C GLN A 227 -3.35 -1.51 -18.17
N TYR A 228 -3.32 -0.78 -19.31
CA TYR A 228 -2.62 0.49 -19.45
C TYR A 228 -3.12 1.57 -18.46
N SER A 229 -4.44 1.61 -18.22
CA SER A 229 -5.11 2.60 -17.37
C SER A 229 -5.34 2.11 -15.94
N ASP A 230 -4.81 0.95 -15.55
CA ASP A 230 -4.91 0.49 -14.18
C ASP A 230 -3.98 1.28 -13.25
N VAL A 231 -4.49 1.60 -12.07
CA VAL A 231 -3.73 2.15 -10.94
C VAL A 231 -3.46 1.00 -9.98
N MET A 232 -2.25 0.44 -10.02
CA MET A 232 -1.86 -0.75 -9.26
C MET A 232 -0.96 -0.39 -8.07
N LYS A 233 -1.37 -0.78 -6.87
CA LYS A 233 -0.55 -0.70 -5.66
C LYS A 233 0.24 -1.99 -5.54
N ILE A 234 1.57 -1.88 -5.60
CA ILE A 234 2.48 -2.98 -5.32
C ILE A 234 3.00 -2.79 -3.91
N ASP A 235 2.69 -3.77 -3.07
CA ASP A 235 2.97 -3.77 -1.64
C ASP A 235 3.58 -5.11 -1.25
N PHE A 236 4.80 -5.11 -0.71
CA PHE A 236 5.47 -6.35 -0.34
C PHE A 236 6.46 -6.15 0.80
N GLY A 237 6.67 -7.21 1.58
CA GLY A 237 7.57 -7.18 2.71
C GLY A 237 8.77 -8.10 2.57
N THR A 238 9.88 -7.71 3.20
CA THR A 238 11.09 -8.51 3.36
C THR A 238 11.46 -8.56 4.84
N GLN A 239 11.93 -9.70 5.36
CA GLN A 239 12.28 -9.80 6.77
C GLN A 239 13.62 -10.52 6.99
N ILE A 240 14.35 -10.08 8.01
CA ILE A 240 15.55 -10.74 8.59
C ILE A 240 15.32 -10.84 10.09
N ASP A 241 15.38 -12.07 10.64
CA ASP A 241 15.12 -12.37 12.07
C ASP A 241 13.83 -11.70 12.60
N GLY A 242 12.78 -11.69 11.77
CA GLY A 242 11.49 -11.06 12.08
C GLY A 242 11.45 -9.55 11.96
N ARG A 243 12.55 -8.88 11.62
CA ARG A 243 12.57 -7.45 11.32
C ARG A 243 12.05 -7.23 9.91
N ILE A 244 10.84 -6.73 9.83
CA ILE A 244 10.09 -6.59 8.57
C ILE A 244 10.34 -5.20 8.02
N ILE A 245 10.64 -5.13 6.73
CA ILE A 245 10.49 -3.93 5.90
C ILE A 245 9.15 -4.02 5.21
N ASP A 246 8.35 -2.99 5.39
CA ASP A 246 7.04 -2.78 4.82
C ASP A 246 7.11 -1.52 3.97
N SER A 247 6.88 -1.66 2.67
CA SER A 247 6.92 -0.53 1.76
C SER A 247 6.15 -0.80 0.48
N ALA A 248 5.37 0.18 0.07
CA ALA A 248 4.50 0.11 -1.10
C ALA A 248 4.70 1.29 -2.04
N PHE A 249 4.33 1.08 -3.29
CA PHE A 249 4.31 2.11 -4.33
C PHE A 249 3.22 1.85 -5.34
N THR A 250 2.78 2.90 -6.01
CA THR A 250 1.76 2.81 -7.06
C THR A 250 2.39 2.85 -8.44
N VAL A 251 1.93 1.95 -9.32
CA VAL A 251 2.29 1.89 -10.74
C VAL A 251 1.08 2.23 -11.58
N CYS A 252 1.25 3.17 -12.52
CA CYS A 252 0.27 3.48 -13.55
C CYS A 252 0.99 3.91 -14.82
N PHE A 253 0.46 3.52 -15.99
CA PHE A 253 1.04 3.86 -17.29
C PHE A 253 0.33 5.03 -17.97
N ASP A 254 -0.91 5.34 -17.53
CA ASP A 254 -1.71 6.44 -18.03
C ASP A 254 -1.38 7.74 -17.25
N PRO A 255 -0.81 8.78 -17.91
CA PRO A 255 -0.45 10.03 -17.24
C PRO A 255 -1.66 10.81 -16.70
N THR A 256 -2.87 10.43 -17.05
CA THR A 256 -4.08 11.04 -16.49
C THR A 256 -4.13 10.91 -14.95
N PHE A 257 -3.50 9.87 -14.39
CA PHE A 257 -3.49 9.60 -12.95
C PHE A 257 -2.28 10.22 -12.22
N ASP A 258 -1.36 10.92 -12.92
CA ASP A 258 -0.21 11.58 -12.27
C ASP A 258 -0.60 12.42 -11.05
N PRO A 259 -1.66 13.27 -11.09
CA PRO A 259 -2.01 14.08 -9.93
C PRO A 259 -2.43 13.25 -8.70
N LEU A 260 -3.05 12.08 -8.90
CA LEU A 260 -3.38 11.17 -7.80
C LEU A 260 -2.12 10.57 -7.18
N LEU A 261 -1.18 10.13 -8.02
CA LEU A 261 0.09 9.55 -7.56
C LEU A 261 0.94 10.59 -6.82
N GLU A 262 1.01 11.82 -7.36
CA GLU A 262 1.73 12.94 -6.74
C GLU A 262 1.15 13.28 -5.36
N ALA A 263 -0.17 13.43 -5.25
CA ALA A 263 -0.85 13.73 -4.00
C ALA A 263 -0.52 12.71 -2.90
N VAL A 264 -0.61 11.42 -3.21
CA VAL A 264 -0.38 10.35 -2.24
C VAL A 264 1.10 10.27 -1.87
N LYS A 265 2.01 10.42 -2.84
CA LYS A 265 3.45 10.44 -2.58
C LYS A 265 3.83 11.61 -1.67
N GLU A 266 3.37 12.83 -1.98
CA GLU A 266 3.65 14.03 -1.20
C GLU A 266 3.09 13.91 0.23
N ALA A 267 1.88 13.34 0.38
CA ALA A 267 1.27 13.10 1.68
C ALA A 267 2.07 12.08 2.52
N THR A 268 2.55 10.99 1.91
CA THR A 268 3.43 10.01 2.57
C THR A 268 4.74 10.67 3.02
N GLU A 269 5.39 11.43 2.13
CA GLU A 269 6.61 12.17 2.46
C GLU A 269 6.39 13.17 3.60
N THR A 270 5.24 13.81 3.63
CA THR A 270 4.85 14.74 4.71
C THR A 270 4.69 14.00 6.03
N GLY A 271 4.05 12.83 6.03
CA GLY A 271 3.96 11.96 7.21
C GLY A 271 5.33 11.53 7.73
N LEU A 272 6.23 11.12 6.84
CA LEU A 272 7.61 10.78 7.19
C LEU A 272 8.37 11.97 7.79
N LYS A 273 8.18 13.18 7.24
CA LYS A 273 8.80 14.41 7.78
C LYS A 273 8.23 14.78 9.14
N ALA A 274 6.92 14.64 9.33
CA ALA A 274 6.22 14.96 10.59
C ALA A 274 6.58 13.99 11.73
N ALA A 275 6.79 12.71 11.43
CA ALA A 275 7.13 11.68 12.41
C ALA A 275 8.38 12.02 13.23
N GLY A 276 8.38 11.70 14.51
CA GLY A 276 9.51 11.95 15.40
C GLY A 276 9.23 11.51 16.84
N ILE A 277 10.29 11.37 17.63
CA ILE A 277 10.15 11.00 19.05
C ILE A 277 9.33 12.08 19.76
N ASP A 278 8.36 11.65 20.58
CA ASP A 278 7.39 12.46 21.33
C ASP A 278 6.26 13.08 20.47
N VAL A 279 6.30 12.97 19.15
CA VAL A 279 5.22 13.42 18.27
C VAL A 279 3.96 12.59 18.54
N GLN A 280 2.79 13.24 18.67
CA GLN A 280 1.52 12.54 18.76
C GLN A 280 1.10 12.01 17.39
N LEU A 281 0.56 10.80 17.35
CA LEU A 281 0.18 10.16 16.07
C LEU A 281 -0.87 10.97 15.29
N CYS A 282 -1.77 11.67 15.98
CA CYS A 282 -2.74 12.56 15.35
C CYS A 282 -2.09 13.78 14.64
N GLU A 283 -0.90 14.23 15.08
CA GLU A 283 -0.19 15.32 14.40
C GLU A 283 0.33 14.88 13.04
N VAL A 284 0.77 13.62 12.93
CA VAL A 284 1.17 13.01 11.66
C VAL A 284 -0.03 12.91 10.73
N GLY A 285 -1.17 12.41 11.23
CA GLY A 285 -2.41 12.30 10.45
C GLY A 285 -2.96 13.65 9.98
N GLU A 286 -2.90 14.68 10.82
CA GLU A 286 -3.31 16.04 10.43
C GLU A 286 -2.46 16.57 9.26
N ALA A 287 -1.13 16.38 9.33
CA ALA A 287 -0.20 16.82 8.28
C ALA A 287 -0.41 16.06 6.95
N ILE A 288 -0.66 14.74 7.03
CA ILE A 288 -0.96 13.91 5.87
C ILE A 288 -2.24 14.37 5.18
N GLN A 289 -3.32 14.57 5.96
CA GLN A 289 -4.61 14.96 5.41
C GLN A 289 -4.56 16.32 4.73
N GLU A 290 -3.88 17.29 5.33
CA GLU A 290 -3.76 18.66 4.77
C GLU A 290 -3.15 18.62 3.37
N VAL A 291 -2.11 17.83 3.16
CA VAL A 291 -1.47 17.70 1.85
C VAL A 291 -2.34 16.89 0.89
N MET A 292 -2.79 15.70 1.30
CA MET A 292 -3.58 14.80 0.45
C MET A 292 -4.82 15.48 -0.13
N GLU A 293 -5.59 16.15 0.73
CA GLU A 293 -6.88 16.74 0.35
C GLU A 293 -6.75 18.15 -0.28
N SER A 294 -5.52 18.67 -0.44
CA SER A 294 -5.24 19.86 -1.24
C SER A 294 -5.20 19.61 -2.75
N HIS A 295 -5.20 18.33 -3.16
CA HIS A 295 -5.08 17.92 -4.55
C HIS A 295 -6.43 17.50 -5.15
N GLU A 296 -6.49 17.56 -6.49
CA GLU A 296 -7.64 17.12 -7.26
C GLU A 296 -7.20 16.40 -8.55
N LEU A 297 -8.08 15.56 -9.08
CA LEU A 297 -7.86 14.82 -10.32
C LEU A 297 -9.01 15.05 -11.29
N THR A 298 -8.72 15.40 -12.54
CA THR A 298 -9.73 15.51 -13.59
C THR A 298 -9.75 14.29 -14.48
N LEU A 299 -10.88 13.55 -14.47
CA LEU A 299 -11.14 12.40 -15.32
C LEU A 299 -12.35 12.66 -16.20
N ASN A 300 -12.19 12.48 -17.53
CA ASN A 300 -13.28 12.65 -18.50
C ASN A 300 -14.04 13.98 -18.36
N GLY A 301 -13.31 15.07 -18.08
CA GLY A 301 -13.88 16.40 -17.92
C GLY A 301 -14.58 16.67 -16.58
N LYS A 302 -14.55 15.72 -15.66
CA LYS A 302 -15.06 15.88 -14.29
C LYS A 302 -13.90 15.91 -13.30
N THR A 303 -13.86 16.91 -12.43
CA THR A 303 -12.88 17.06 -11.38
C THR A 303 -13.36 16.38 -10.09
N TYR A 304 -12.47 15.59 -9.50
CA TYR A 304 -12.67 14.85 -8.26
C TYR A 304 -11.65 15.34 -7.23
N PRO A 305 -12.07 15.77 -6.04
CA PRO A 305 -11.15 16.00 -4.95
C PRO A 305 -10.52 14.67 -4.55
N ILE A 306 -9.21 14.67 -4.27
CA ILE A 306 -8.53 13.52 -3.70
C ILE A 306 -8.81 13.51 -2.20
N LYS A 307 -9.21 12.35 -1.68
CA LYS A 307 -9.57 12.17 -0.26
C LYS A 307 -8.69 11.11 0.36
N CYS A 308 -8.37 11.26 1.63
CA CYS A 308 -7.79 10.18 2.40
C CYS A 308 -8.78 9.01 2.57
N CYS A 309 -8.32 7.76 2.45
CA CYS A 309 -9.06 6.59 2.91
C CYS A 309 -8.99 6.53 4.44
N ARG A 310 -9.89 7.24 5.11
CA ARG A 310 -9.82 7.61 6.54
C ARG A 310 -9.86 6.46 7.53
N ASN A 311 -10.20 5.26 7.11
CA ASN A 311 -10.17 4.04 7.93
C ASN A 311 -8.99 3.11 7.58
N LEU A 312 -8.01 3.61 6.82
CA LEU A 312 -6.70 3.01 6.64
C LEU A 312 -5.65 3.82 7.40
N ASN A 313 -4.68 3.13 7.99
CA ASN A 313 -3.72 3.75 8.88
C ASN A 313 -2.35 3.09 8.69
N GLY A 314 -1.28 3.87 8.80
CA GLY A 314 0.03 3.33 9.10
C GLY A 314 0.05 2.66 10.49
N HIS A 315 1.14 1.99 10.82
CA HIS A 315 1.22 1.21 12.06
C HIS A 315 2.65 1.03 12.56
N THR A 316 2.80 0.60 13.83
CA THR A 316 4.07 0.10 14.32
C THR A 316 4.35 -1.31 13.81
N ILE A 317 5.64 -1.62 13.58
CA ILE A 317 6.13 -2.94 13.17
C ILE A 317 6.97 -3.52 14.30
N GLY A 318 6.65 -4.75 14.71
CA GLY A 318 7.41 -5.52 15.70
C GLY A 318 8.08 -6.75 15.11
N PRO A 319 8.94 -7.45 15.88
CA PRO A 319 9.55 -8.70 15.41
C PRO A 319 8.49 -9.75 15.12
N TYR A 320 8.45 -10.26 13.88
CA TYR A 320 7.44 -11.20 13.38
C TYR A 320 6.00 -10.73 13.56
N GLN A 321 5.80 -9.44 13.71
CA GLN A 321 4.48 -8.83 13.91
C GLN A 321 4.36 -7.58 13.06
N ILE A 322 3.63 -7.67 11.96
CA ILE A 322 3.45 -6.56 11.03
C ILE A 322 2.66 -5.40 11.65
N HIS A 323 1.64 -5.68 12.43
CA HIS A 323 0.86 -4.67 13.18
C HIS A 323 1.16 -4.82 14.68
N ALA A 324 1.99 -3.95 15.24
CA ALA A 324 2.52 -4.06 16.60
C ALA A 324 1.84 -3.15 17.64
N GLY A 325 0.62 -2.70 17.37
CA GLY A 325 -0.29 -2.12 18.37
C GLY A 325 -0.58 -0.63 18.24
N LYS A 326 0.36 0.23 17.81
CA LYS A 326 0.05 1.64 17.53
C LYS A 326 -0.41 1.80 16.07
N SER A 327 -1.44 2.63 15.83
CA SER A 327 -1.93 2.98 14.49
C SER A 327 -1.64 4.45 14.21
N VAL A 328 -1.06 4.73 13.04
CA VAL A 328 -0.77 6.09 12.56
C VAL A 328 -1.92 6.54 11.67
N PRO A 329 -2.82 7.40 12.12
CA PRO A 329 -3.93 7.86 11.28
C PRO A 329 -3.41 8.67 10.09
N ILE A 330 -4.14 8.65 8.98
CA ILE A 330 -3.85 9.48 7.79
C ILE A 330 -4.81 10.67 7.68
N VAL A 331 -5.59 10.89 8.72
CA VAL A 331 -6.51 12.03 8.84
C VAL A 331 -6.40 12.63 10.24
N LYS A 332 -6.83 13.87 10.36
CA LYS A 332 -6.97 14.54 11.65
C LYS A 332 -7.89 13.74 12.58
N GLY A 333 -7.45 13.50 13.80
CA GLY A 333 -8.19 12.71 14.78
C GLY A 333 -7.75 12.96 16.22
N GLY A 334 -8.25 12.13 17.14
CA GLY A 334 -7.98 12.26 18.57
C GLY A 334 -6.90 11.33 19.12
N GLU A 335 -6.12 10.65 18.26
CA GLU A 335 -5.07 9.72 18.70
C GLU A 335 -3.86 10.46 19.24
N THR A 336 -3.74 10.53 20.54
CA THR A 336 -2.70 11.28 21.26
C THR A 336 -1.53 10.42 21.73
N THR A 337 -1.53 9.12 21.43
CA THR A 337 -0.39 8.24 21.67
C THR A 337 0.84 8.79 20.97
N ARG A 338 1.99 8.73 21.66
CA ARG A 338 3.24 9.31 21.18
C ARG A 338 4.12 8.27 20.52
N MET A 339 4.86 8.73 19.55
CA MET A 339 5.95 7.98 18.94
C MET A 339 7.15 7.93 19.89
N GLU A 340 7.79 6.75 20.01
CA GLU A 340 8.87 6.52 20.97
C GLU A 340 10.19 6.14 20.31
N GLU A 341 11.28 6.29 21.07
CA GLU A 341 12.64 5.92 20.64
C GLU A 341 12.70 4.41 20.31
N ASN A 342 13.36 4.05 19.20
CA ASN A 342 13.55 2.69 18.70
C ASN A 342 12.27 1.99 18.19
N GLU A 343 11.17 2.68 18.04
CA GLU A 343 10.00 2.14 17.34
C GLU A 343 10.21 2.16 15.82
N PHE A 344 9.66 1.13 15.18
CA PHE A 344 9.58 1.00 13.72
C PHE A 344 8.14 1.25 13.30
N TYR A 345 7.98 2.01 12.24
CA TYR A 345 6.67 2.38 11.71
C TYR A 345 6.60 2.11 10.22
N ALA A 346 5.48 1.61 9.76
CA ALA A 346 5.01 1.78 8.40
C ALA A 346 4.27 3.12 8.33
N ILE A 347 4.83 4.07 7.56
CA ILE A 347 4.14 5.31 7.23
C ILE A 347 3.59 5.16 5.84
N GLU A 348 2.32 4.82 5.79
CA GLU A 348 1.57 4.55 4.55
C GLU A 348 0.39 5.50 4.44
N THR A 349 0.05 5.89 3.21
CA THR A 349 -1.10 6.73 2.93
C THR A 349 -1.84 6.25 1.70
N PHE A 350 -3.16 6.42 1.73
CA PHE A 350 -4.07 6.02 0.67
C PHE A 350 -4.94 7.19 0.25
N GLY A 351 -4.76 7.64 -0.98
CA GLY A 351 -5.59 8.67 -1.60
C GLY A 351 -6.56 8.08 -2.60
N THR A 352 -7.79 8.58 -2.64
CA THR A 352 -8.85 8.08 -3.49
C THR A 352 -9.65 9.20 -4.17
N THR A 353 -10.15 8.90 -5.37
CA THR A 353 -11.18 9.71 -6.06
C THR A 353 -12.61 9.32 -5.64
N GLY A 354 -12.74 8.34 -4.74
CA GLY A 354 -14.00 7.74 -4.31
C GLY A 354 -14.60 8.38 -3.06
N ARG A 355 -15.11 7.53 -2.18
CA ARG A 355 -15.77 7.95 -0.95
C ARG A 355 -14.79 8.34 0.16
N GLY A 356 -13.57 7.81 0.14
CA GLY A 356 -12.59 7.97 1.23
C GLY A 356 -12.87 7.05 2.43
N TRP A 357 -13.49 5.91 2.16
CA TRP A 357 -13.79 4.87 3.14
C TRP A 357 -13.81 3.51 2.46
N VAL A 358 -13.02 2.58 2.94
CA VAL A 358 -12.95 1.22 2.39
C VAL A 358 -13.75 0.23 3.23
N VAL A 359 -14.21 -0.83 2.56
CA VAL A 359 -14.92 -1.96 3.16
C VAL A 359 -14.29 -3.26 2.69
N GLU A 360 -14.44 -4.32 3.46
CA GLU A 360 -14.04 -5.67 3.07
C GLU A 360 -14.95 -6.19 1.95
N ASP A 361 -14.36 -6.60 0.83
CA ASP A 361 -15.08 -7.21 -0.31
C ASP A 361 -14.12 -8.12 -1.09
N LEU A 362 -14.64 -8.83 -2.09
CA LEU A 362 -13.90 -9.77 -2.94
C LEU A 362 -13.41 -11.04 -2.19
N GLU A 363 -12.79 -11.95 -2.94
CA GLU A 363 -12.28 -13.20 -2.37
C GLU A 363 -11.01 -12.99 -1.56
N CYS A 364 -11.01 -13.46 -0.31
CA CYS A 364 -9.87 -13.37 0.58
C CYS A 364 -8.69 -14.19 0.05
N SER A 365 -7.52 -13.57 0.03
CA SER A 365 -6.24 -14.18 -0.34
C SER A 365 -5.22 -14.17 0.80
N HIS A 366 -5.29 -13.21 1.71
CA HIS A 366 -4.34 -12.96 2.79
C HIS A 366 -4.84 -13.52 4.12
N TYR A 367 -3.93 -14.18 4.83
CA TYR A 367 -4.19 -14.79 6.13
C TYR A 367 -2.99 -14.57 7.04
N MET A 368 -3.24 -14.51 8.34
CA MET A 368 -2.17 -14.42 9.34
C MET A 368 -2.55 -15.20 10.58
N LYS A 369 -1.59 -15.93 11.18
CA LYS A 369 -1.82 -16.54 12.46
C LYS A 369 -1.99 -15.44 13.51
N ASN A 370 -3.03 -15.58 14.34
CA ASN A 370 -3.27 -14.63 15.42
C ASN A 370 -2.12 -14.68 16.43
N PHE A 371 -1.42 -13.55 16.61
CA PHE A 371 -0.27 -13.43 17.51
C PHE A 371 -0.62 -13.75 18.96
N HIS A 372 -1.82 -13.36 19.39
CA HIS A 372 -2.33 -13.53 20.75
C HIS A 372 -3.33 -14.68 20.89
N ALA A 373 -3.37 -15.62 19.93
CA ALA A 373 -4.33 -16.71 19.95
C ALA A 373 -4.14 -17.58 21.22
N PRO A 374 -5.20 -17.84 21.99
CA PRO A 374 -5.13 -18.80 23.09
C PRO A 374 -4.94 -20.24 22.54
N HIS A 375 -4.52 -21.13 23.41
CA HIS A 375 -4.47 -22.55 23.06
C HIS A 375 -5.90 -23.06 22.81
N VAL A 376 -6.18 -23.51 21.57
CA VAL A 376 -7.46 -24.09 21.17
C VAL A 376 -7.29 -25.56 20.79
N PRO A 377 -8.02 -26.50 21.41
CA PRO A 377 -7.94 -27.91 21.03
C PRO A 377 -8.61 -28.16 19.69
N LEU A 378 -7.82 -28.48 18.68
CA LEU A 378 -8.33 -28.81 17.34
C LEU A 378 -8.78 -30.27 17.27
N ARG A 379 -9.97 -30.51 16.72
CA ARG A 379 -10.50 -31.86 16.48
C ARG A 379 -10.15 -32.40 15.09
N LEU A 380 -10.11 -31.51 14.08
CA LEU A 380 -9.88 -31.87 12.69
C LEU A 380 -8.38 -32.17 12.42
N PRO A 381 -8.02 -33.41 12.02
CA PRO A 381 -6.60 -33.78 11.80
C PRO A 381 -5.93 -32.90 10.70
N SER A 382 -6.66 -32.56 9.62
CA SER A 382 -6.13 -31.68 8.56
C SER A 382 -5.83 -30.28 9.08
N ALA A 383 -6.66 -29.73 9.97
CA ALA A 383 -6.41 -28.43 10.59
C ALA A 383 -5.17 -28.46 11.49
N LYS A 384 -4.95 -29.55 12.26
CA LYS A 384 -3.70 -29.74 13.04
C LYS A 384 -2.46 -29.74 12.15
N LYS A 385 -2.50 -30.48 11.03
CA LYS A 385 -1.38 -30.54 10.06
C LYS A 385 -1.12 -29.16 9.44
N LEU A 386 -2.18 -28.48 8.99
CA LEU A 386 -2.04 -27.14 8.42
C LEU A 386 -1.48 -26.14 9.43
N LEU A 387 -1.95 -26.15 10.69
CA LEU A 387 -1.41 -25.28 11.73
C LEU A 387 0.08 -25.58 12.01
N THR A 388 0.47 -26.86 12.00
CA THR A 388 1.88 -27.25 12.15
C THR A 388 2.73 -26.69 11.00
N HIS A 389 2.22 -26.77 9.77
CA HIS A 389 2.87 -26.20 8.59
C HIS A 389 2.98 -24.65 8.72
N ILE A 390 1.88 -23.96 9.04
CA ILE A 390 1.86 -22.51 9.24
C ILE A 390 2.89 -22.11 10.31
N ASN A 391 2.91 -22.78 11.45
CA ASN A 391 3.86 -22.48 12.53
C ASN A 391 5.32 -22.64 12.11
N LYS A 392 5.62 -23.65 11.28
CA LYS A 392 6.99 -23.93 10.82
C LYS A 392 7.43 -22.97 9.72
N THR A 393 6.54 -22.63 8.80
CA THR A 393 6.88 -21.90 7.56
C THR A 393 6.71 -20.40 7.70
N PHE A 394 5.61 -19.95 8.32
CA PHE A 394 5.23 -18.55 8.40
C PHE A 394 5.29 -17.98 9.84
N GLY A 395 5.20 -18.86 10.86
CA GLY A 395 5.10 -18.38 12.24
C GLY A 395 3.88 -17.49 12.43
N THR A 396 4.13 -16.22 12.76
CA THR A 396 3.11 -15.15 12.85
C THR A 396 3.16 -14.17 11.69
N LEU A 397 4.02 -14.40 10.69
CA LEU A 397 4.03 -13.64 9.44
C LEU A 397 2.76 -13.95 8.63
N ALA A 398 2.29 -12.98 7.86
CA ALA A 398 1.18 -13.17 6.96
C ALA A 398 1.56 -14.10 5.78
N PHE A 399 0.57 -14.83 5.27
CA PHE A 399 0.71 -15.74 4.15
C PHE A 399 -0.51 -15.69 3.23
N CYS A 400 -0.38 -16.20 2.02
CA CYS A 400 -1.51 -16.27 1.08
C CYS A 400 -1.84 -17.73 0.69
N ARG A 401 -3.04 -17.89 0.11
CA ARG A 401 -3.51 -19.20 -0.36
C ARG A 401 -2.58 -19.78 -1.41
N ARG A 402 -2.10 -18.98 -2.35
CA ARG A 402 -1.18 -19.40 -3.42
C ARG A 402 0.09 -20.07 -2.84
N TRP A 403 0.62 -19.58 -1.71
CA TRP A 403 1.77 -20.20 -1.05
C TRP A 403 1.45 -21.52 -0.38
N LEU A 404 0.23 -21.71 0.12
CA LEU A 404 -0.22 -23.00 0.67
C LEU A 404 -0.39 -24.05 -0.42
N GLU A 405 -0.61 -23.65 -1.66
CA GLU A 405 -0.80 -24.51 -2.83
C GLU A 405 0.49 -24.78 -3.62
N ARG A 406 1.57 -24.07 -3.29
CA ARG A 406 2.87 -24.22 -3.96
C ARG A 406 3.42 -25.62 -3.74
N ASP A 407 3.79 -26.29 -4.83
CA ASP A 407 4.35 -27.65 -4.82
C ASP A 407 5.83 -27.59 -4.42
N ASP A 408 6.15 -28.05 -3.20
CA ASP A 408 7.53 -28.12 -2.72
C ASP A 408 8.28 -29.32 -3.34
N GLY A 409 8.45 -29.31 -4.66
CA GLY A 409 9.38 -30.22 -5.35
C GLY A 409 8.92 -31.67 -5.51
N GLY A 410 7.76 -31.88 -6.10
CA GLY A 410 7.36 -33.20 -6.66
C GLY A 410 6.56 -34.11 -5.74
N SER A 411 6.11 -33.65 -4.60
CA SER A 411 5.12 -34.38 -3.79
C SER A 411 3.71 -33.90 -4.15
N LYS A 412 2.83 -34.79 -4.59
CA LYS A 412 1.40 -34.54 -4.85
C LYS A 412 0.60 -34.22 -3.57
N THR A 413 1.25 -33.71 -2.55
CA THR A 413 0.68 -33.37 -1.25
C THR A 413 0.87 -31.88 -1.00
N VAL A 414 -0.20 -31.11 -1.07
CA VAL A 414 -0.21 -29.75 -0.55
C VAL A 414 0.12 -29.81 0.94
N ASN A 415 1.34 -29.40 1.31
CA ASN A 415 1.81 -29.27 2.70
C ASN A 415 1.54 -30.51 3.60
N GLY A 416 1.82 -31.71 3.10
CA GLY A 416 1.61 -32.95 3.85
C GLY A 416 0.14 -33.37 3.97
N ILE A 417 -0.79 -32.66 3.33
CA ILE A 417 -2.20 -33.00 3.25
C ILE A 417 -2.42 -33.71 1.91
N SER A 418 -2.46 -35.06 1.97
CA SER A 418 -2.74 -35.91 0.80
C SER A 418 -4.14 -35.63 0.27
N GLY A 419 -4.24 -35.24 -0.99
CA GLY A 419 -5.49 -35.17 -1.75
C GLY A 419 -6.14 -33.82 -1.86
N LYS A 420 -6.31 -33.38 -3.10
CA LYS A 420 -7.14 -32.30 -3.65
C LYS A 420 -7.19 -30.96 -2.88
N GLN A 421 -7.01 -29.87 -3.60
CA GLN A 421 -7.18 -28.46 -3.24
C GLN A 421 -8.33 -28.18 -2.24
N GLN A 422 -9.40 -28.95 -2.30
CA GLN A 422 -10.60 -28.81 -1.47
C GLN A 422 -10.37 -29.13 0.03
N ASN A 423 -9.37 -29.94 0.37
CA ASN A 423 -9.17 -30.39 1.76
C ASN A 423 -8.43 -29.36 2.63
N TYR A 424 -7.51 -28.57 2.06
CA TYR A 424 -6.82 -27.54 2.84
C TYR A 424 -7.75 -26.34 3.12
N MET A 425 -8.66 -25.98 2.20
CA MET A 425 -9.62 -24.89 2.41
C MET A 425 -10.55 -25.16 3.60
N THR A 426 -11.02 -26.41 3.78
CA THR A 426 -11.80 -26.79 4.96
C THR A 426 -10.96 -26.69 6.25
N ALA A 427 -9.67 -27.07 6.17
CA ALA A 427 -8.75 -26.93 7.30
C ALA A 427 -8.47 -25.47 7.63
N LEU A 428 -8.21 -24.64 6.62
CA LEU A 428 -7.97 -23.20 6.78
C LEU A 428 -9.21 -22.50 7.36
N LYS A 429 -10.39 -22.79 6.82
CA LYS A 429 -11.66 -22.27 7.36
C LYS A 429 -11.83 -22.66 8.83
N ASN A 430 -11.55 -23.91 9.20
CA ASN A 430 -11.63 -24.34 10.60
C ASN A 430 -10.68 -23.56 11.50
N LEU A 431 -9.44 -23.27 11.05
CA LEU A 431 -8.49 -22.45 11.81
C LEU A 431 -8.98 -21.00 11.97
N CYS A 432 -9.65 -20.45 10.96
CA CYS A 432 -10.27 -19.12 11.04
C CYS A 432 -11.47 -19.11 11.98
N ASP A 433 -12.36 -20.10 11.86
CA ASP A 433 -13.58 -20.19 12.69
C ASP A 433 -13.26 -20.28 14.20
N VAL A 434 -12.13 -20.90 14.55
CA VAL A 434 -11.67 -21.00 15.95
C VAL A 434 -10.73 -19.86 16.40
N GLY A 435 -10.48 -18.86 15.54
CA GLY A 435 -9.70 -17.66 15.86
C GLY A 435 -8.18 -17.87 15.92
N LEU A 436 -7.66 -19.00 15.45
CA LEU A 436 -6.21 -19.27 15.38
C LEU A 436 -5.54 -18.58 14.17
N VAL A 437 -6.29 -18.38 13.09
CA VAL A 437 -5.89 -17.67 11.88
C VAL A 437 -6.92 -16.56 11.65
N GLN A 438 -6.44 -15.39 11.26
CA GLN A 438 -7.24 -14.25 10.87
C GLN A 438 -7.23 -14.11 9.34
N THR A 439 -8.35 -13.70 8.79
CA THR A 439 -8.52 -13.35 7.37
C THR A 439 -8.29 -11.85 7.18
N TYR A 440 -7.66 -11.49 6.07
CA TYR A 440 -7.48 -10.11 5.63
C TYR A 440 -8.04 -9.98 4.21
N PRO A 441 -9.36 -9.80 4.07
CA PRO A 441 -9.99 -9.63 2.76
C PRO A 441 -9.48 -8.36 2.07
N PRO A 442 -9.58 -8.27 0.73
CA PRO A 442 -9.33 -7.03 0.02
C PRO A 442 -10.20 -5.89 0.56
N LEU A 443 -9.60 -4.71 0.63
CA LEU A 443 -10.23 -3.48 1.11
C LEU A 443 -10.57 -2.60 -0.08
N VAL A 444 -11.83 -2.29 -0.30
CA VAL A 444 -12.30 -1.61 -1.51
C VAL A 444 -13.02 -0.30 -1.20
N ASP A 445 -12.77 0.72 -2.00
CA ASP A 445 -13.64 1.90 -2.10
C ASP A 445 -14.75 1.63 -3.13
N VAL A 446 -15.51 2.62 -3.50
CA VAL A 446 -16.63 2.46 -4.44
C VAL A 446 -16.12 2.05 -5.84
N PRO A 447 -16.78 1.10 -6.52
CA PRO A 447 -16.45 0.74 -7.90
C PRO A 447 -16.40 1.96 -8.83
N GLY A 448 -15.39 2.00 -9.70
CA GLY A 448 -15.15 3.11 -10.63
C GLY A 448 -14.34 4.26 -10.03
N SER A 449 -13.95 4.19 -8.75
CA SER A 449 -12.94 5.07 -8.18
C SER A 449 -11.52 4.50 -8.36
N TYR A 450 -10.53 5.31 -8.04
CA TYR A 450 -9.12 4.95 -8.11
C TYR A 450 -8.44 5.29 -6.79
N VAL A 451 -7.69 4.33 -6.27
CA VAL A 451 -6.90 4.46 -5.04
C VAL A 451 -5.42 4.33 -5.39
N ALA A 452 -4.60 5.22 -4.86
CA ALA A 452 -3.14 5.09 -4.86
C ALA A 452 -2.62 4.94 -3.43
N GLN A 453 -1.45 4.30 -3.28
CA GLN A 453 -0.74 4.09 -2.01
C GLN A 453 0.74 4.38 -2.22
N TYR A 454 1.36 5.02 -1.23
CA TYR A 454 2.80 5.01 -1.02
C TYR A 454 3.08 4.73 0.44
N GLU A 455 4.21 4.06 0.69
CA GLU A 455 4.59 3.60 2.01
C GLU A 455 6.09 3.42 2.15
N HIS A 456 6.63 3.76 3.32
CA HIS A 456 8.00 3.47 3.72
C HIS A 456 8.09 3.05 5.18
N THR A 457 8.99 2.11 5.46
CA THR A 457 9.38 1.80 6.83
C THR A 457 10.27 2.91 7.39
N LEU A 458 9.96 3.33 8.60
CA LEU A 458 10.68 4.36 9.35
C LEU A 458 11.16 3.79 10.68
N VAL A 459 12.39 4.11 11.09
CA VAL A 459 12.87 3.88 12.46
C VAL A 459 13.22 5.18 13.16
N LEU A 460 12.76 5.33 14.40
CA LEU A 460 13.08 6.47 15.27
C LEU A 460 14.31 6.14 16.10
N ARG A 461 15.49 6.46 15.54
CA ARG A 461 16.80 6.23 16.19
C ARG A 461 17.03 7.27 17.29
N PRO A 462 17.94 7.02 18.26
CA PRO A 462 18.21 7.98 19.34
C PRO A 462 18.59 9.40 18.89
N THR A 463 19.30 9.55 17.77
CA THR A 463 19.82 10.86 17.31
C THR A 463 19.08 11.41 16.10
N CYS A 464 18.37 10.58 15.35
CA CYS A 464 17.72 10.94 14.09
C CYS A 464 16.60 9.94 13.76
N LYS A 465 15.87 10.15 12.69
CA LYS A 465 15.06 9.09 12.07
C LYS A 465 15.70 8.62 10.78
N GLU A 466 15.52 7.35 10.47
CA GLU A 466 16.01 6.73 9.23
C GLU A 466 14.83 6.16 8.46
N ILE A 467 14.67 6.58 7.22
CA ILE A 467 13.68 6.04 6.29
C ILE A 467 14.35 4.91 5.51
N LEU A 468 13.75 3.74 5.57
CA LEU A 468 14.30 2.47 5.12
C LEU A 468 13.69 2.02 3.78
#